data_392891cb6b23024be1de13401109d189
#
_entry.id   392891cb6b23024be1de13401109d189
#
_cell.length_a   1.000
_cell.length_b   1.000
_cell.length_c   1.000
_cell.angle_alpha   90.00
_cell.angle_beta   90.00
_cell.angle_gamma   90.00
#
_symmetry.space_group_name_H-M   'P 1'
#
loop_
_entity.id
_entity.type
_entity.pdbx_description
1 polymer ?
#
loop_
_entity_poly.entity_id
_entity_poly.type
_entity_poly.pdbx_seq_one_letter_code
_entity_poly.pdbx_strand_id
1 'polypeptide(L)'
;MGTTSGPGGVGREELANVDWHISTRSDDNGMSCVEAGPLRDGSGRVVVRHSHHPDDAVIVYTRAEWEAFTTGVRLGEFDFTD
;
A
#
# COMPACT_ATOMS: atom_id res chain seq x y z
N MET A 1 -2.38 24.49 3.04
CA MET A 1 -2.46 23.93 2.80
C MET A 1 -2.37 23.04 2.75
N GLY A 2 -2.49 22.75 2.83
CA GLY A 2 -2.37 21.82 2.85
C GLY A 2 -2.25 21.11 2.19
N THR A 3 -1.89 21.34 1.86
CA THR A 3 -1.79 20.66 1.11
C THR A 3 -1.49 19.51 1.24
N THR A 4 -2.13 18.83 1.32
CA THR A 4 -1.80 17.56 1.36
C THR A 4 -1.41 17.11 0.12
N SER A 5 -0.47 16.35 0.08
CA SER A 5 -0.04 15.85 -1.09
C SER A 5 -0.43 14.47 -1.23
N GLY A 6 -1.55 14.17 -1.41
CA GLY A 6 -1.99 12.83 -1.63
C GLY A 6 -2.81 12.31 -0.50
N PRO A 7 -3.36 11.13 -0.62
CA PRO A 7 -4.24 10.56 0.38
C PRO A 7 -3.57 10.48 1.73
N GLY A 8 -4.31 10.78 2.76
CA GLY A 8 -3.81 10.68 4.10
C GLY A 8 -2.76 11.70 4.47
N GLY A 9 -2.50 12.66 3.60
CA GLY A 9 -1.51 13.67 3.89
C GLY A 9 -0.07 13.20 3.87
N VAL A 10 0.20 12.10 3.21
CA VAL A 10 1.55 11.55 3.15
C VAL A 10 2.34 12.24 2.05
N GLY A 11 3.47 12.78 2.42
CA GLY A 11 4.31 13.50 1.48
C GLY A 11 5.34 12.63 0.83
N ARG A 12 6.06 13.23 -0.10
CA ARG A 12 7.05 12.54 -0.88
C ARG A 12 8.16 11.96 -0.04
N GLU A 13 8.60 12.71 0.97
CA GLU A 13 9.67 12.26 1.83
C GLU A 13 9.25 11.06 2.64
N GLU A 14 8.00 11.06 3.09
CA GLU A 14 7.51 9.92 3.85
C GLU A 14 7.43 8.68 2.98
N LEU A 15 7.03 8.86 1.72
CA LEU A 15 6.97 7.73 0.79
C LEU A 15 8.36 7.17 0.49
N ALA A 16 9.36 8.03 0.46
CA ALA A 16 10.72 7.59 0.20
C ALA A 16 11.28 6.74 1.33
N ASN A 17 10.72 6.87 2.52
CA ASN A 17 11.19 6.12 3.68
C ASN A 17 10.38 4.87 3.97
N VAL A 18 9.41 4.56 3.13
CA VAL A 18 8.61 3.35 3.32
C VAL A 18 9.43 2.14 2.93
N ASP A 19 9.31 1.09 3.71
CA ASP A 19 9.93 -0.18 3.39
C ASP A 19 8.95 -0.96 2.52
N TRP A 20 9.03 -0.73 1.22
CA TRP A 20 8.07 -1.29 0.28
C TRP A 20 8.24 -2.79 0.12
N HIS A 21 7.14 -3.50 0.16
CA HIS A 21 7.11 -4.95 -0.02
C HIS A 21 6.20 -5.29 -1.17
N ILE A 22 6.65 -6.22 -1.99
CA ILE A 22 5.86 -6.73 -3.08
C ILE A 22 5.74 -8.24 -2.88
N SER A 23 4.63 -8.81 -3.29
CA SER A 23 4.43 -10.23 -3.09
C SER A 23 5.45 -11.03 -3.90
N THR A 24 5.97 -12.09 -3.30
CA THR A 24 6.84 -13.00 -4.02
C THR A 24 6.10 -13.75 -5.12
N ARG A 25 4.78 -13.66 -5.12
CA ARG A 25 3.94 -14.24 -6.17
C ARG A 25 3.71 -13.28 -7.31
N SER A 26 4.30 -12.09 -7.26
CA SER A 26 4.25 -11.19 -8.39
C SER A 26 4.92 -11.82 -9.56
N ASP A 27 4.37 -11.53 -10.70
CA ASP A 27 4.79 -12.14 -11.92
C ASP A 27 6.23 -11.82 -12.26
N ASP A 28 6.94 -12.77 -12.78
CA ASP A 28 8.32 -12.56 -13.17
C ASP A 28 8.47 -11.51 -14.24
N ASN A 29 7.47 -11.30 -15.05
CA ASN A 29 7.56 -10.28 -16.08
C ASN A 29 7.19 -8.90 -15.54
N GLY A 30 6.93 -8.79 -14.27
CA GLY A 30 6.71 -7.50 -13.64
C GLY A 30 5.36 -6.89 -13.90
N MET A 31 4.39 -7.66 -14.32
CA MET A 31 3.09 -7.13 -14.68
C MET A 31 2.13 -7.02 -13.52
N SER A 32 2.43 -7.61 -12.41
CA SER A 32 1.46 -7.70 -11.31
C SER A 32 2.02 -7.08 -10.05
N CYS A 33 2.23 -5.81 -10.09
CA CYS A 33 3.04 -5.18 -9.08
C CYS A 33 2.24 -4.25 -8.20
N VAL A 34 1.66 -4.80 -7.16
CA VAL A 34 1.11 -4.02 -6.06
C VAL A 34 2.11 -4.07 -4.93
N GLU A 35 2.51 -2.93 -4.41
CA GLU A 35 3.42 -2.93 -3.29
C GLU A 35 2.85 -2.15 -2.14
N ALA A 36 3.25 -2.52 -0.94
CA ALA A 36 2.74 -1.92 0.28
C ALA A 36 3.85 -1.89 1.31
N GLY A 37 3.75 -0.97 2.23
CA GLY A 37 4.71 -0.92 3.32
C GLY A 37 4.23 -0.02 4.43
N PRO A 38 4.83 -0.14 5.60
CA PRO A 38 4.45 0.70 6.72
C PRO A 38 5.08 2.08 6.60
N LEU A 39 4.33 3.08 7.01
CA LEU A 39 4.93 4.39 7.22
C LEU A 39 5.86 4.32 8.41
N ARG A 40 6.94 5.05 8.32
CA ARG A 40 7.96 5.02 9.37
C ARG A 40 7.80 6.18 10.34
N ASP A 41 6.58 6.55 10.63
CA ASP A 41 6.30 7.66 11.52
C ASP A 41 5.72 7.21 12.85
N GLY A 42 5.68 5.91 13.10
CA GLY A 42 5.15 5.39 14.34
C GLY A 42 3.64 5.29 14.39
N SER A 43 2.96 5.65 13.32
CA SER A 43 1.50 5.65 13.32
C SER A 43 0.90 4.27 13.12
N GLY A 44 1.66 3.35 12.56
CA GLY A 44 1.13 2.04 12.19
C GLY A 44 0.39 2.04 10.88
N ARG A 45 0.29 3.19 10.22
CA ARG A 45 -0.41 3.26 8.94
C ARG A 45 0.37 2.53 7.85
N VAL A 46 -0.35 2.05 6.85
CA VAL A 46 0.22 1.30 5.74
C VAL A 46 -0.16 2.01 4.45
N VAL A 47 0.78 2.12 3.54
CA VAL A 47 0.54 2.71 2.23
C VAL A 47 0.60 1.63 1.17
N VAL A 48 -0.20 1.80 0.13
CA VAL A 48 -0.28 0.86 -0.99
C VAL A 48 -0.17 1.66 -2.27
N ARG A 49 0.57 1.14 -3.22
CA ARG A 49 0.67 1.77 -4.54
C ARG A 49 0.96 0.72 -5.61
N HIS A 50 0.84 1.14 -6.86
CA HIS A 50 1.23 0.31 -8.00
C HIS A 50 2.71 0.56 -8.26
N SER A 51 3.51 -0.49 -8.27
CA SER A 51 4.96 -0.32 -8.35
C SER A 51 5.42 0.24 -9.69
N HIS A 52 4.64 0.04 -10.75
CA HIS A 52 4.98 0.58 -12.07
C HIS A 52 4.62 2.05 -12.20
N HIS A 53 3.85 2.57 -11.26
CA HIS A 53 3.39 3.96 -11.31
C HIS A 53 3.57 4.59 -9.94
N PRO A 54 4.82 4.65 -9.45
CA PRO A 54 5.03 5.11 -8.08
C PRO A 54 4.70 6.57 -7.85
N ASP A 55 4.58 7.34 -8.94
CA ASP A 55 4.22 8.74 -8.83
C ASP A 55 2.72 8.97 -8.92
N ASP A 56 1.96 7.91 -9.16
CA ASP A 56 0.51 8.02 -9.20
C ASP A 56 -0.04 7.93 -7.79
N ALA A 57 -1.34 7.75 -7.71
CA ALA A 57 -2.02 7.75 -6.42
C ALA A 57 -1.48 6.68 -5.50
N VAL A 58 -1.36 7.02 -4.23
CA VAL A 58 -1.13 6.05 -3.18
C VAL A 58 -2.33 6.08 -2.26
N ILE A 59 -2.60 4.96 -1.63
CA ILE A 59 -3.71 4.85 -0.69
C ILE A 59 -3.10 4.58 0.67
N VAL A 60 -3.57 5.32 1.66
CA VAL A 60 -3.06 5.19 3.02
C VAL A 60 -4.16 4.62 3.89
N TYR A 61 -3.83 3.57 4.62
CA TYR A 61 -4.78 2.90 5.49
C TYR A 61 -4.32 2.99 6.93
N THR A 62 -5.28 3.07 7.85
CA THR A 62 -4.95 2.93 9.26
C THR A 62 -4.56 1.48 9.54
N ARG A 63 -3.94 1.25 10.68
CA ARG A 63 -3.58 -0.11 11.06
C ARG A 63 -4.82 -0.99 11.17
N ALA A 64 -5.89 -0.48 11.73
CA ALA A 64 -7.12 -1.26 11.88
C ALA A 64 -7.70 -1.64 10.52
N GLU A 65 -7.72 -0.69 9.59
CA GLU A 65 -8.21 -0.95 8.25
C GLU A 65 -7.36 -2.00 7.55
N TRP A 66 -6.06 -1.87 7.69
CA TRP A 66 -5.14 -2.81 7.05
C TRP A 66 -5.31 -4.22 7.61
N GLU A 67 -5.44 -4.33 8.93
CA GLU A 67 -5.62 -5.64 9.54
C GLU A 67 -6.93 -6.28 9.16
N ALA A 68 -7.98 -5.50 9.06
CA ALA A 68 -9.27 -6.03 8.62
C ALA A 68 -9.17 -6.53 7.18
N PHE A 69 -8.52 -5.76 6.33
CA PHE A 69 -8.37 -6.14 4.93
C PHE A 69 -7.56 -7.42 4.80
N THR A 70 -6.40 -7.49 5.46
CA THR A 70 -5.55 -8.66 5.31
C THR A 70 -6.17 -9.90 5.93
N THR A 71 -6.94 -9.74 6.99
CA THR A 71 -7.69 -10.86 7.53
C THR A 71 -8.71 -11.36 6.52
N GLY A 72 -9.43 -10.46 5.87
CA GLY A 72 -10.38 -10.85 4.84
C GLY A 72 -9.69 -11.55 3.67
N VAL A 73 -8.50 -11.10 3.31
CA VAL A 73 -7.73 -11.75 2.25
C VAL A 73 -7.43 -13.19 2.64
N ARG A 74 -6.98 -13.42 3.87
CA ARG A 74 -6.67 -14.78 4.33
C ARG A 74 -7.90 -15.67 4.36
N LEU A 75 -9.06 -15.09 4.59
CA LEU A 75 -10.31 -15.83 4.63
C LEU A 75 -10.91 -16.06 3.24
N GLY A 76 -10.26 -15.58 2.21
CA GLY A 76 -10.72 -15.80 0.85
C GLY A 76 -11.81 -14.84 0.40
N GLU A 77 -12.06 -13.79 1.17
CA GLU A 77 -13.18 -12.89 0.87
C GLU A 77 -12.94 -12.05 -0.38
N PHE A 78 -11.70 -11.93 -0.78
CA PHE A 78 -11.34 -11.14 -1.96
C PHE A 78 -10.84 -12.01 -3.11
N ASP A 79 -11.17 -13.27 -3.09
CA ASP A 79 -10.77 -14.18 -4.16
C ASP A 79 -11.81 -14.12 -5.27
N PHE A 80 -11.66 -13.15 -6.13
CA PHE A 80 -12.60 -12.92 -7.22
C PHE A 80 -12.25 -13.84 -8.38
N THR A 81 -12.76 -15.03 -8.28
CA THR A 81 -12.33 -16.06 -9.21
C THR A 81 -13.43 -16.49 -10.11
N ASP A 82 -14.16 -15.69 -10.66
CA ASP A 82 -15.20 -16.18 -11.54
C ASP A 82 -14.79 -16.36 -12.96
#